data_e64130762b47350b109ea5f2ad552295
#
_entry.id   e64130762b47350b109ea5f2ad552295
#
_cell.length_a   1.000
_cell.length_b   1.000
_cell.length_c   1.000
_cell.angle_alpha   90.00
_cell.angle_beta   90.00
_cell.angle_gamma   90.00
#
_symmetry.space_group_name_H-M   'P 1'
#
loop_
_entity.id
_entity.type
_entity.pdbx_description
1 polymer ?
#
loop_
_entity_poly.entity_id
_entity_poly.type
_entity_poly.pdbx_seq_one_letter_code
_entity_poly.pdbx_strand_id
1 'polypeptide(L)'
;MRKPSESYLKLKKATDKILSGAGLVILSPVFAGIAIAIKLEDGITAPVFFKQKRVGIHKSHFMLYKFRSMQTDTPHDTPTHLLTDPEQYLTGTGRWLRKTSLDELPQLLNIFQGDMALVGPRPALWNQYDLLEERDKYGANDVCPGLTGWAQIHGRDELEISEKA
;
A
#
# COMPACT_ATOMS: atom_id res chain seq x y z
N MET A 1 -20.78 4.76 15.69
CA MET A 1 -20.16 5.97 15.06
C MET A 1 -21.14 6.67 14.13
N ARG A 2 -21.11 8.03 14.03
CA ARG A 2 -21.92 8.74 13.03
C ARG A 2 -21.35 8.45 11.63
N LYS A 3 -22.20 8.02 10.70
CA LYS A 3 -21.77 7.89 9.28
C LYS A 3 -21.42 9.27 8.73
N PRO A 4 -20.30 9.43 8.01
CA PRO A 4 -19.93 10.70 7.39
C PRO A 4 -20.96 11.10 6.34
N SER A 5 -21.18 12.42 6.15
CA SER A 5 -22.11 12.91 5.15
C SER A 5 -21.64 12.60 3.73
N GLU A 6 -22.57 12.42 2.78
CA GLU A 6 -22.23 12.21 1.37
C GLU A 6 -21.35 13.34 0.80
N SER A 7 -21.65 14.59 1.18
CA SER A 7 -20.88 15.75 0.72
C SER A 7 -19.43 15.68 1.20
N TYR A 8 -19.19 15.26 2.45
CA TYR A 8 -17.86 15.05 2.97
C TYR A 8 -17.12 13.96 2.19
N LEU A 9 -17.78 12.82 1.91
CA LEU A 9 -17.16 11.72 1.17
C LEU A 9 -16.80 12.12 -0.27
N LYS A 10 -17.67 12.87 -0.93
CA LYS A 10 -17.41 13.41 -2.28
C LYS A 10 -16.22 14.38 -2.27
N LEU A 11 -16.19 15.31 -1.32
CA LEU A 11 -15.10 16.27 -1.16
C LEU A 11 -13.77 15.55 -0.86
N LYS A 12 -13.78 14.62 0.11
CA LYS A 12 -12.59 13.81 0.42
C LYS A 12 -12.05 13.09 -0.80
N LYS A 13 -12.92 12.40 -1.55
CA LYS A 13 -12.53 11.68 -2.77
C LYS A 13 -11.95 12.60 -3.85
N ALA A 14 -12.51 13.79 -4.02
CA ALA A 14 -11.99 14.79 -4.96
C ALA A 14 -10.60 15.29 -4.50
N THR A 15 -10.46 15.63 -3.22
CA THR A 15 -9.18 16.08 -2.64
C THR A 15 -8.11 15.00 -2.75
N ASP A 16 -8.42 13.74 -2.41
CA ASP A 16 -7.49 12.61 -2.52
C ASP A 16 -7.00 12.47 -3.98
N LYS A 17 -7.89 12.56 -4.96
CA LYS A 17 -7.53 12.49 -6.38
C LYS A 17 -6.65 13.66 -6.85
N ILE A 18 -7.01 14.87 -6.46
CA ILE A 18 -6.23 16.08 -6.85
C ILE A 18 -4.81 15.99 -6.26
N LEU A 19 -4.70 15.69 -4.96
CA LEU A 19 -3.41 15.62 -4.29
C LEU A 19 -2.56 14.46 -4.80
N SER A 20 -3.14 13.29 -5.05
CA SER A 20 -2.40 12.16 -5.61
C SER A 20 -1.97 12.41 -7.05
N GLY A 21 -2.82 13.03 -7.88
CA GLY A 21 -2.48 13.43 -9.24
C GLY A 21 -1.33 14.44 -9.27
N ALA A 22 -1.41 15.49 -8.45
CA ALA A 22 -0.32 16.44 -8.29
C ALA A 22 0.97 15.76 -7.80
N GLY A 23 0.86 14.85 -6.81
CA GLY A 23 1.98 14.07 -6.30
C GLY A 23 2.65 13.23 -7.39
N LEU A 24 1.87 12.55 -8.24
CA LEU A 24 2.41 11.76 -9.37
C LEU A 24 3.22 12.64 -10.35
N VAL A 25 2.74 13.85 -10.65
CA VAL A 25 3.45 14.77 -11.54
C VAL A 25 4.73 15.31 -10.88
N ILE A 26 4.63 15.83 -9.65
CA ILE A 26 5.76 16.43 -8.93
C ILE A 26 6.85 15.39 -8.65
N LEU A 27 6.49 14.18 -8.27
CA LEU A 27 7.40 13.09 -7.92
C LEU A 27 7.86 12.27 -9.13
N SER A 28 7.42 12.61 -10.36
CA SER A 28 7.81 11.85 -11.56
C SER A 28 9.32 11.70 -11.76
N PRO A 29 10.19 12.72 -11.47
CA PRO A 29 11.65 12.52 -11.53
C PRO A 29 12.16 11.51 -10.49
N VAL A 30 11.55 11.47 -9.31
CA VAL A 30 11.88 10.47 -8.26
C VAL A 30 11.49 9.07 -8.71
N PHE A 31 10.30 8.91 -9.32
CA PHE A 31 9.88 7.65 -9.93
C PHE A 31 10.87 7.16 -10.98
N ALA A 32 11.32 8.04 -11.86
CA ALA A 32 12.31 7.72 -12.89
C ALA A 32 13.65 7.28 -12.27
N GLY A 33 14.15 8.03 -11.27
CA GLY A 33 15.39 7.70 -10.56
C GLY A 33 15.33 6.33 -9.88
N ILE A 34 14.23 6.03 -9.18
CA ILE A 34 14.01 4.72 -8.54
C ILE A 34 13.92 3.61 -9.60
N ALA A 35 13.19 3.83 -10.69
CA ALA A 35 13.09 2.87 -11.77
C ALA A 35 14.46 2.53 -12.39
N ILE A 36 15.31 3.55 -12.61
CA ILE A 36 16.68 3.37 -13.08
C ILE A 36 17.49 2.57 -12.06
N ALA A 37 17.45 2.91 -10.78
CA ALA A 37 18.20 2.21 -9.74
C ALA A 37 17.83 0.72 -9.69
N ILE A 38 16.54 0.37 -9.75
CA ILE A 38 16.07 -1.02 -9.80
C ILE A 38 16.60 -1.72 -11.06
N LYS A 39 16.56 -1.05 -12.22
CA LYS A 39 17.04 -1.62 -13.48
C LYS A 39 18.54 -1.85 -13.50
N LEU A 40 19.33 -0.98 -12.87
CA LEU A 40 20.78 -1.12 -12.77
C LEU A 40 21.19 -2.28 -11.85
N GLU A 41 20.41 -2.52 -10.77
CA GLU A 41 20.72 -3.59 -9.82
C GLU A 41 20.24 -4.97 -10.33
N ASP A 42 18.99 -5.04 -10.82
CA ASP A 42 18.32 -6.31 -11.10
C ASP A 42 18.26 -6.65 -12.59
N GLY A 43 18.82 -5.78 -13.44
CA GLY A 43 18.84 -5.93 -14.89
C GLY A 43 17.66 -5.30 -15.61
N ILE A 44 17.87 -4.99 -16.89
CA ILE A 44 16.94 -4.24 -17.74
C ILE A 44 15.56 -4.92 -17.89
N THR A 45 15.52 -6.26 -17.86
CA THR A 45 14.30 -7.05 -17.99
C THR A 45 13.48 -7.13 -16.70
N ALA A 46 14.09 -6.81 -15.55
CA ALA A 46 13.44 -6.90 -14.25
C ALA A 46 12.26 -5.93 -14.13
N PRO A 47 11.09 -6.36 -13.60
CA PRO A 47 9.95 -5.48 -13.41
C PRO A 47 10.23 -4.41 -12.34
N VAL A 48 9.93 -3.14 -12.65
CA VAL A 48 10.10 -2.01 -11.72
C VAL A 48 9.03 -2.02 -10.64
N PHE A 49 7.82 -2.42 -11.00
CA PHE A 49 6.68 -2.44 -10.10
C PHE A 49 6.35 -3.85 -9.63
N PHE A 50 6.03 -3.94 -8.35
CA PHE A 50 5.39 -5.08 -7.73
C PHE A 50 3.90 -4.81 -7.59
N LYS A 51 3.08 -5.82 -7.86
CA LYS A 51 1.62 -5.74 -7.76
C LYS A 51 1.13 -6.84 -6.83
N GLN A 52 0.25 -6.49 -5.90
CA GLN A 52 -0.30 -7.45 -4.95
C GLN A 52 -1.80 -7.24 -4.75
N LYS A 53 -2.56 -8.33 -4.74
CA LYS A 53 -4.01 -8.28 -4.51
C LYS A 53 -4.30 -7.89 -3.06
N ARG A 54 -5.11 -6.86 -2.88
CA ARG A 54 -5.49 -6.31 -1.58
C ARG A 54 -7.00 -6.15 -1.49
N VAL A 55 -7.48 -6.03 -0.24
CA VAL A 55 -8.89 -5.77 0.06
C VAL A 55 -9.14 -4.26 0.08
N GLY A 56 -10.12 -3.83 -0.70
CA GLY A 56 -10.63 -2.47 -0.78
C GLY A 56 -11.91 -2.26 0.02
N ILE A 57 -12.57 -1.14 -0.24
CA ILE A 57 -13.86 -0.79 0.40
C ILE A 57 -14.91 -1.89 0.12
N HIS A 58 -15.76 -2.18 1.13
CA HIS A 58 -16.79 -3.23 1.08
C HIS A 58 -16.24 -4.60 0.67
N LYS A 59 -15.00 -4.91 1.09
CA LYS A 59 -14.29 -6.17 0.78
C LYS A 59 -14.11 -6.42 -0.72
N SER A 60 -14.19 -5.38 -1.56
CA SER A 60 -13.79 -5.46 -2.96
C SER A 60 -12.29 -5.79 -3.07
N HIS A 61 -11.82 -6.17 -4.25
CA HIS A 61 -10.41 -6.44 -4.46
C HIS A 61 -9.81 -5.47 -5.46
N PHE A 62 -8.56 -5.05 -5.22
CA PHE A 62 -7.80 -4.23 -6.14
C PHE A 62 -6.34 -4.66 -6.17
N MET A 63 -5.58 -4.20 -7.17
CA MET A 63 -4.14 -4.44 -7.28
C MET A 63 -3.38 -3.25 -6.72
N LEU A 64 -2.74 -3.45 -5.57
CA LEU A 64 -1.86 -2.46 -4.94
C LEU A 64 -0.54 -2.38 -5.71
N TYR A 65 -0.10 -1.18 -6.02
CA TYR A 65 1.18 -0.93 -6.69
C TYR A 65 2.25 -0.52 -5.69
N LYS A 66 3.45 -1.10 -5.83
CA LYS A 66 4.66 -0.70 -5.12
C LYS A 66 5.86 -0.71 -6.06
N PHE A 67 6.93 -0.02 -5.74
CA PHE A 67 8.22 -0.33 -6.33
C PHE A 67 8.68 -1.69 -5.83
N ARG A 68 9.34 -2.44 -6.71
CA ARG A 68 9.92 -3.71 -6.32
C ARG A 68 11.09 -3.48 -5.37
N SER A 69 11.06 -4.11 -4.21
CA SER A 69 12.07 -4.04 -3.16
C SER A 69 12.63 -5.41 -2.78
N MET A 70 12.09 -6.47 -3.36
CA MET A 70 12.49 -7.85 -3.10
C MET A 70 12.83 -8.55 -4.42
N GLN A 71 13.63 -9.61 -4.31
CA GLN A 71 14.02 -10.47 -5.42
C GLN A 71 12.78 -11.11 -6.08
N THR A 72 12.90 -11.48 -7.35
CA THR A 72 11.78 -11.99 -8.15
C THR A 72 11.27 -13.37 -7.72
N ASP A 73 12.09 -14.13 -7.02
CA ASP A 73 11.81 -15.46 -6.48
C ASP A 73 11.15 -15.44 -5.09
N THR A 74 10.94 -14.25 -4.51
CA THR A 74 10.27 -14.09 -3.22
C THR A 74 8.82 -14.58 -3.30
N PRO A 75 8.32 -15.37 -2.28
CA PRO A 75 6.92 -15.78 -2.21
C PRO A 75 5.94 -14.60 -2.28
N HIS A 76 5.10 -14.58 -3.30
CA HIS A 76 4.30 -13.42 -3.69
C HIS A 76 3.12 -13.11 -2.77
N ASP A 77 2.45 -14.16 -2.25
CA ASP A 77 1.19 -14.03 -1.48
C ASP A 77 1.39 -14.27 0.03
N THR A 78 2.64 -14.29 0.48
CA THR A 78 2.97 -14.42 1.89
C THR A 78 3.21 -13.03 2.50
N PRO A 79 2.55 -12.67 3.61
CA PRO A 79 2.89 -11.47 4.35
C PRO A 79 4.35 -11.47 4.75
N THR A 80 5.03 -10.34 4.62
CA THR A 80 6.49 -10.23 4.85
C THR A 80 6.90 -10.71 6.26
N HIS A 81 6.06 -10.46 7.28
CA HIS A 81 6.33 -10.89 8.67
C HIS A 81 6.19 -12.39 8.89
N LEU A 82 5.61 -13.13 7.95
CA LEU A 82 5.51 -14.59 7.97
C LEU A 82 6.63 -15.28 7.17
N LEU A 83 7.47 -14.51 6.47
CA LEU A 83 8.63 -15.06 5.79
C LEU A 83 9.72 -15.40 6.82
N THR A 84 10.33 -16.57 6.68
CA THR A 84 11.55 -16.92 7.39
C THR A 84 12.67 -16.05 6.85
N ASP A 85 13.23 -15.16 7.67
CA ASP A 85 14.29 -14.22 7.32
C ASP A 85 13.97 -13.36 6.07
N PRO A 86 13.01 -12.40 6.18
CA PRO A 86 12.61 -11.55 5.06
C PRO A 86 13.75 -10.66 4.52
N GLU A 87 14.79 -10.43 5.31
CA GLU A 87 15.95 -9.60 4.94
C GLU A 87 16.76 -10.19 3.77
N GLN A 88 16.83 -11.52 3.67
CA GLN A 88 17.55 -12.20 2.60
C GLN A 88 16.96 -11.97 1.21
N TYR A 89 15.67 -11.65 1.14
CA TYR A 89 14.96 -11.37 -0.12
C TYR A 89 15.07 -9.91 -0.55
N LEU A 90 15.59 -9.02 0.32
CA LEU A 90 15.69 -7.60 -0.02
C LEU A 90 16.86 -7.35 -0.99
N THR A 91 16.57 -6.61 -2.06
CA THR A 91 17.64 -6.03 -2.89
C THR A 91 18.30 -4.85 -2.15
N GLY A 92 19.47 -4.41 -2.56
CA GLY A 92 20.17 -3.27 -1.96
C GLY A 92 19.33 -1.98 -2.07
N THR A 93 18.85 -1.69 -3.29
CA THR A 93 17.88 -0.60 -3.55
C THR A 93 16.61 -0.79 -2.73
N GLY A 94 16.09 -2.03 -2.67
CA GLY A 94 14.88 -2.37 -1.95
C GLY A 94 14.97 -2.10 -0.45
N ARG A 95 16.11 -2.37 0.18
CA ARG A 95 16.35 -2.07 1.59
C ARG A 95 16.25 -0.57 1.87
N TRP A 96 16.85 0.25 1.01
CA TRP A 96 16.75 1.71 1.12
C TRP A 96 15.32 2.20 0.88
N LEU A 97 14.63 1.69 -0.14
CA LEU A 97 13.23 2.04 -0.44
C LEU A 97 12.30 1.76 0.73
N ARG A 98 12.43 0.59 1.38
CA ARG A 98 11.62 0.23 2.55
C ARG A 98 11.92 1.10 3.77
N LYS A 99 13.20 1.38 4.03
CA LYS A 99 13.61 2.24 5.14
C LYS A 99 13.03 3.65 5.01
N THR A 100 12.89 4.15 3.77
CA THR A 100 12.34 5.48 3.48
C THR A 100 10.86 5.47 3.14
N SER A 101 10.22 4.28 3.05
CA SER A 101 8.84 4.07 2.58
C SER A 101 8.59 4.57 1.14
N LEU A 102 9.64 4.81 0.37
CA LEU A 102 9.53 5.23 -1.03
C LEU A 102 9.02 4.11 -1.94
N ASP A 103 9.12 2.84 -1.52
CA ASP A 103 8.52 1.71 -2.21
C ASP A 103 7.00 1.83 -2.33
N GLU A 104 6.36 2.60 -1.45
CA GLU A 104 4.90 2.79 -1.43
C GLU A 104 4.41 3.95 -2.31
N LEU A 105 5.30 4.79 -2.87
CA LEU A 105 4.91 5.92 -3.74
C LEU A 105 3.98 5.54 -4.90
N PRO A 106 4.12 4.38 -5.57
CA PRO A 106 3.19 3.98 -6.63
C PRO A 106 1.73 3.82 -6.18
N GLN A 107 1.46 3.74 -4.87
CA GLN A 107 0.08 3.74 -4.36
C GLN A 107 -0.64 5.07 -4.62
N LEU A 108 0.07 6.16 -4.91
CA LEU A 108 -0.54 7.39 -5.42
C LEU A 108 -1.40 7.13 -6.67
N LEU A 109 -1.02 6.16 -7.50
CA LEU A 109 -1.82 5.74 -8.65
C LEU A 109 -3.12 5.07 -8.20
N ASN A 110 -3.09 4.20 -7.18
CA ASN A 110 -4.29 3.59 -6.62
C ASN A 110 -5.24 4.65 -6.03
N ILE A 111 -4.69 5.68 -5.38
CA ILE A 111 -5.50 6.79 -4.85
C ILE A 111 -6.15 7.58 -6.00
N PHE A 112 -5.37 7.89 -7.03
CA PHE A 112 -5.87 8.62 -8.20
C PHE A 112 -6.96 7.84 -8.94
N GLN A 113 -6.82 6.52 -9.06
CA GLN A 113 -7.84 5.62 -9.62
C GLN A 113 -9.09 5.52 -8.73
N GLY A 114 -8.93 5.71 -7.42
CA GLY A 114 -10.01 5.67 -6.44
C GLY A 114 -10.14 4.35 -5.69
N ASP A 115 -9.16 3.46 -5.81
CA ASP A 115 -9.06 2.20 -5.05
C ASP A 115 -8.66 2.46 -3.60
N MET A 116 -7.91 3.54 -3.37
CA MET A 116 -7.39 3.95 -2.07
C MET A 116 -7.69 5.42 -1.78
N ALA A 117 -7.48 5.80 -0.53
CA ALA A 117 -7.48 7.16 -0.02
C ALA A 117 -6.09 7.55 0.49
N LEU A 118 -5.81 8.83 0.69
CA LEU A 118 -4.58 9.26 1.39
C LEU A 118 -4.59 8.75 2.83
N VAL A 119 -5.70 8.94 3.53
CA VAL A 119 -5.89 8.53 4.93
C VAL A 119 -7.02 7.50 5.02
N GLY A 120 -6.71 6.35 5.60
CA GLY A 120 -7.64 5.23 5.81
C GLY A 120 -6.94 4.03 6.45
N PRO A 121 -7.68 2.95 6.75
CA PRO A 121 -7.09 1.73 7.28
C PRO A 121 -6.10 1.11 6.27
N ARG A 122 -5.03 0.47 6.76
CA ARG A 122 -4.04 -0.20 5.89
C ARG A 122 -4.72 -1.30 5.06
N PRO A 123 -4.53 -1.36 3.73
CA PRO A 123 -5.16 -2.39 2.92
C PRO A 123 -4.69 -3.80 3.31
N ALA A 124 -5.63 -4.64 3.76
CA ALA A 124 -5.36 -6.04 4.11
C ALA A 124 -4.97 -6.86 2.87
N LEU A 125 -4.19 -7.93 3.06
CA LEU A 125 -4.06 -8.96 2.03
C LEU A 125 -5.40 -9.65 1.81
N TRP A 126 -5.63 -10.11 0.60
CA TRP A 126 -6.88 -10.75 0.20
C TRP A 126 -7.20 -12.03 1.01
N ASN A 127 -6.19 -12.67 1.61
CA ASN A 127 -6.26 -13.90 2.40
C ASN A 127 -6.11 -13.68 3.92
N GLN A 128 -6.12 -12.44 4.40
CA GLN A 128 -6.11 -12.10 5.84
C GLN A 128 -7.53 -12.09 6.41
N TYR A 129 -8.17 -13.26 6.47
CA TYR A 129 -9.57 -13.39 6.89
C TYR A 129 -9.80 -12.95 8.34
N ASP A 130 -8.86 -13.26 9.23
CA ASP A 130 -8.85 -12.88 10.64
C ASP A 130 -8.92 -11.35 10.83
N LEU A 131 -8.09 -10.60 10.12
CA LEU A 131 -8.12 -9.13 10.14
C LEU A 131 -9.42 -8.58 9.54
N LEU A 132 -9.95 -9.20 8.49
CA LEU A 132 -11.20 -8.77 7.87
C LEU A 132 -12.40 -8.99 8.79
N GLU A 133 -12.44 -10.11 9.50
CA GLU A 133 -13.47 -10.43 10.49
C GLU A 133 -13.41 -9.46 11.68
N GLU A 134 -12.21 -9.15 12.17
CA GLU A 134 -12.06 -8.15 13.24
C GLU A 134 -12.56 -6.77 12.80
N ARG A 135 -12.21 -6.33 11.59
CA ARG A 135 -12.66 -5.04 11.02
C ARG A 135 -14.16 -4.93 10.81
N ASP A 136 -14.86 -6.05 10.58
CA ASP A 136 -16.32 -6.04 10.46
C ASP A 136 -16.99 -5.57 11.77
N LYS A 137 -16.42 -5.88 12.93
CA LYS A 137 -16.95 -5.48 14.23
C LYS A 137 -16.99 -3.95 14.39
N TYR A 138 -16.08 -3.24 13.72
CA TYR A 138 -15.95 -1.78 13.82
C TYR A 138 -16.41 -1.04 12.56
N GLY A 139 -16.80 -1.76 11.50
CA GLY A 139 -17.17 -1.17 10.21
C GLY A 139 -15.97 -0.62 9.41
N ALA A 140 -14.75 -1.05 9.73
CA ALA A 140 -13.55 -0.56 9.05
C ALA A 140 -13.43 -1.06 7.61
N ASN A 141 -14.11 -2.16 7.25
CA ASN A 141 -14.19 -2.65 5.88
C ASN A 141 -15.13 -1.79 4.98
N ASP A 142 -15.95 -0.93 5.57
CA ASP A 142 -16.81 0.02 4.85
C ASP A 142 -16.12 1.37 4.56
N VAL A 143 -14.84 1.47 4.94
CA VAL A 143 -14.00 2.65 4.69
C VAL A 143 -12.97 2.34 3.62
N CYS A 144 -12.70 3.32 2.76
CA CYS A 144 -11.66 3.18 1.73
C CYS A 144 -10.28 3.02 2.38
N PRO A 145 -9.48 1.99 2.02
CA PRO A 145 -8.16 1.81 2.59
C PRO A 145 -7.24 2.98 2.25
N GLY A 146 -6.28 3.27 3.13
CA GLY A 146 -5.40 4.43 3.02
C GLY A 146 -3.92 4.10 2.80
N LEU A 147 -3.21 5.06 2.21
CA LEU A 147 -1.74 5.07 2.14
C LEU A 147 -1.16 5.27 3.54
N THR A 148 -1.76 6.13 4.33
CA THR A 148 -1.45 6.33 5.75
C THR A 148 -2.71 6.18 6.59
N GLY A 149 -2.53 5.94 7.89
CA GLY A 149 -3.61 5.78 8.84
C GLY A 149 -3.06 5.41 10.21
N TRP A 150 -3.95 5.15 11.16
CA TRP A 150 -3.58 4.92 12.55
C TRP A 150 -2.54 3.79 12.69
N ALA A 151 -2.80 2.63 12.11
CA ALA A 151 -1.88 1.49 12.19
C ALA A 151 -0.50 1.79 11.57
N GLN A 152 -0.44 2.55 10.47
CA GLN A 152 0.83 2.87 9.80
C GLN A 152 1.76 3.77 10.64
N ILE A 153 1.19 4.60 11.53
CA ILE A 153 1.96 5.50 12.40
C ILE A 153 2.24 4.92 13.80
N HIS A 154 1.60 3.78 14.18
CA HIS A 154 1.71 3.19 15.51
C HIS A 154 2.41 1.81 15.53
N GLY A 155 3.02 1.36 14.43
CA GLY A 155 3.78 0.10 14.43
C GLY A 155 3.54 -0.78 13.21
N ARG A 156 2.62 -0.41 12.32
CA ARG A 156 2.36 -1.11 11.03
C ARG A 156 2.06 -2.61 11.23
N ASP A 157 2.97 -3.45 10.74
CA ASP A 157 2.80 -4.91 10.72
C ASP A 157 3.11 -5.57 12.08
N GLU A 158 3.72 -4.83 13.01
CA GLU A 158 4.05 -5.30 14.38
C GLU A 158 2.86 -5.26 15.34
N LEU A 159 1.81 -4.51 15.01
CA LEU A 159 0.60 -4.42 15.82
C LEU A 159 -0.17 -5.75 15.84
N GLU A 160 -0.87 -6.01 16.94
CA GLU A 160 -1.86 -7.08 17.05
C GLU A 160 -3.04 -6.86 16.11
N ILE A 161 -3.78 -7.94 15.75
CA ILE A 161 -4.91 -7.85 14.83
C ILE A 161 -5.99 -6.90 15.33
N SER A 162 -6.28 -6.93 16.64
CA SER A 162 -7.24 -6.04 17.29
C SER A 162 -6.84 -4.56 17.22
N GLU A 163 -5.55 -4.27 17.18
CA GLU A 163 -5.01 -2.92 17.05
C GLU A 163 -4.95 -2.43 15.59
N LYS A 164 -4.90 -3.37 14.62
CA LYS A 164 -4.93 -3.07 13.18
C LYS A 164 -6.33 -2.84 12.64
N ALA A 165 -7.35 -3.25 13.37
CA ALA A 165 -8.75 -3.19 12.96
C ALA A 165 -9.35 -1.80 13.20
#